data_6a40fda81ba086c8612e64dd5c83b62c
#
_entry.id   6a40fda81ba086c8612e64dd5c83b62c
#
_cell.length_a   1.000
_cell.length_b   1.000
_cell.length_c   1.000
_cell.angle_alpha   90.00
_cell.angle_beta   90.00
_cell.angle_gamma   90.00
#
_symmetry.space_group_name_H-M   'P 1'
#
loop_
_entity.id
_entity.type
_entity.pdbx_description
1 polymer ?
#
loop_
_entity_poly.entity_id
_entity_poly.type
_entity_poly.pdbx_seq_one_letter_code
_entity_poly.pdbx_strand_id
1 'polypeptide(L)'
;MQLCEAAGVAARSSVHERIRNLIGRGVLKNDDILYKHVNTSHRPYGITDHQKENERLQRQMDAWLDLKKPIQSHKIPELKTSGNALPIICWSDWHMDETVRLGEVPGCANQYNVDIARKRAKTCAQGSSYLVKHVASSLGRVDEAILWIGGDMFSGHIHEELAETNACSPIKAAVTIVQPALVDGITHILDTANIKKLIVICNYGNHSRITPRIRHKTGHDHNLEWLMYQSIRQYFSADKRVEFHIAEAYHYYYRAFDFSLRFSHGDNISYGGGVGGIAIPAMKAIAQWNKIHRADLDIIGHFHQRRDFGNLICNGSLVGMGAYAVAIKADYERPQQQLAVIQPNKGKTLSAEIFCE
;
A
#
# COMPACT_ATOMS: atom_id res chain seq x y z
N MET A 1 -14.68 -35.83 13.67
CA MET A 1 -15.18 -34.47 13.40
C MET A 1 -16.33 -34.08 14.34
N GLN A 2 -17.40 -34.82 14.41
CA GLN A 2 -18.57 -34.52 15.29
C GLN A 2 -18.21 -34.39 16.80
N LEU A 3 -17.26 -35.18 17.33
CA LEU A 3 -16.80 -35.04 18.72
C LEU A 3 -15.96 -33.79 18.97
N CYS A 4 -15.27 -33.28 17.97
CA CYS A 4 -14.52 -32.02 18.07
C CYS A 4 -15.43 -30.78 18.08
N GLU A 5 -16.54 -30.83 17.30
CA GLU A 5 -17.54 -29.76 17.26
C GLU A 5 -18.39 -29.74 18.54
N ALA A 6 -18.76 -30.88 19.08
CA ALA A 6 -19.52 -31.00 20.34
C ALA A 6 -18.70 -30.56 21.57
N ALA A 7 -17.37 -30.55 21.48
CA ALA A 7 -16.50 -30.16 22.59
C ALA A 7 -16.10 -28.67 22.61
N GLY A 8 -16.41 -27.89 21.57
CA GLY A 8 -16.13 -26.44 21.49
C GLY A 8 -14.65 -26.08 21.64
N VAL A 9 -13.72 -26.88 21.09
CA VAL A 9 -12.28 -26.73 21.33
C VAL A 9 -11.50 -26.63 20.03
N ALA A 10 -10.79 -25.54 19.88
CA ALA A 10 -9.99 -25.21 18.68
C ALA A 10 -8.61 -25.91 18.61
N ALA A 11 -8.12 -26.57 19.65
CA ALA A 11 -6.78 -27.16 19.69
C ALA A 11 -6.81 -28.68 19.91
N ARG A 12 -6.11 -29.45 19.05
CA ARG A 12 -6.03 -30.92 19.09
C ARG A 12 -5.55 -31.49 20.45
N SER A 13 -4.66 -30.81 21.17
CA SER A 13 -4.14 -31.24 22.47
C SER A 13 -5.21 -31.31 23.55
N SER A 14 -6.12 -30.34 23.59
CA SER A 14 -7.21 -30.32 24.58
C SER A 14 -8.33 -31.30 24.27
N VAL A 15 -8.47 -31.70 23.01
CA VAL A 15 -9.40 -32.78 22.61
C VAL A 15 -8.93 -34.15 23.13
N HIS A 16 -7.64 -34.46 23.01
CA HIS A 16 -7.07 -35.70 23.55
C HIS A 16 -7.16 -35.81 25.08
N GLU A 17 -6.99 -34.73 25.78
CA GLU A 17 -7.11 -34.65 27.23
C GLU A 17 -8.57 -34.82 27.68
N ARG A 18 -9.52 -34.24 26.98
CA ARG A 18 -10.96 -34.44 27.23
C ARG A 18 -11.43 -35.86 26.91
N ILE A 19 -10.94 -36.46 25.81
CA ILE A 19 -11.23 -37.87 25.48
C ILE A 19 -10.72 -38.78 26.59
N ARG A 20 -9.48 -38.60 27.10
CA ARG A 20 -8.93 -39.36 28.23
C ARG A 20 -9.76 -39.17 29.51
N ASN A 21 -10.21 -37.95 29.80
CA ASN A 21 -11.06 -37.69 30.95
C ASN A 21 -12.44 -38.33 30.84
N LEU A 22 -13.01 -38.40 29.63
CA LEU A 22 -14.29 -39.11 29.38
C LEU A 22 -14.16 -40.64 29.47
N ILE A 23 -13.02 -41.21 29.07
CA ILE A 23 -12.69 -42.61 29.28
C ILE A 23 -12.50 -42.92 30.78
N GLY A 24 -11.75 -42.06 31.50
CA GLY A 24 -11.55 -42.20 32.94
C GLY A 24 -12.83 -42.06 33.77
N ARG A 25 -13.85 -41.39 33.25
CA ARG A 25 -15.18 -41.26 33.87
C ARG A 25 -16.20 -42.32 33.39
N GLY A 26 -15.77 -43.28 32.57
CA GLY A 26 -16.64 -44.34 32.06
C GLY A 26 -17.69 -43.93 31.02
N VAL A 27 -17.59 -42.67 30.49
CA VAL A 27 -18.53 -42.14 29.49
C VAL A 27 -18.19 -42.63 28.08
N LEU A 28 -16.88 -42.94 27.82
CA LEU A 28 -16.39 -43.57 26.57
C LEU A 28 -15.65 -44.87 26.92
N LYS A 29 -15.82 -45.90 26.10
CA LYS A 29 -15.06 -47.16 26.26
C LYS A 29 -13.78 -47.10 25.43
N ASN A 30 -12.71 -47.76 25.92
CA ASN A 30 -11.40 -47.81 25.25
C ASN A 30 -11.47 -48.49 23.85
N ASP A 31 -12.56 -49.21 23.56
CA ASP A 31 -12.77 -49.94 22.31
C ASP A 31 -13.61 -49.17 21.28
N ASP A 32 -13.99 -47.94 21.55
CA ASP A 32 -14.74 -47.15 20.58
C ASP A 32 -13.92 -46.94 19.31
N ILE A 33 -14.52 -47.26 18.16
CA ILE A 33 -13.89 -47.23 16.82
C ILE A 33 -13.26 -45.85 16.52
N LEU A 34 -13.85 -44.79 17.03
CA LEU A 34 -13.35 -43.43 16.91
C LEU A 34 -12.00 -43.19 17.63
N TYR A 35 -11.77 -43.87 18.75
CA TYR A 35 -10.50 -43.78 19.49
C TYR A 35 -9.38 -44.53 18.76
N LYS A 36 -9.67 -45.66 18.15
CA LYS A 36 -8.69 -46.46 17.36
C LYS A 36 -8.24 -45.68 16.11
N HIS A 37 -9.14 -45.00 15.43
CA HIS A 37 -8.78 -44.18 14.25
C HIS A 37 -7.96 -42.93 14.59
N VAL A 38 -8.16 -42.31 15.73
CA VAL A 38 -7.38 -41.15 16.16
C VAL A 38 -5.95 -41.54 16.57
N ASN A 39 -5.76 -42.80 17.05
CA ASN A 39 -4.45 -43.28 17.49
C ASN A 39 -3.57 -43.89 16.39
N THR A 40 -4.13 -44.33 15.27
CA THR A 40 -3.39 -45.09 14.25
C THR A 40 -2.86 -44.27 13.08
N SER A 41 -3.27 -43.04 12.91
CA SER A 41 -2.89 -42.22 11.73
C SER A 41 -1.87 -41.11 11.95
N HIS A 42 -1.43 -40.86 13.20
CA HIS A 42 -0.39 -39.86 13.45
C HIS A 42 0.59 -40.35 14.53
N ARG A 43 1.90 -40.30 14.23
CA ARG A 43 2.94 -40.36 15.27
C ARG A 43 2.56 -39.37 16.37
N PRO A 44 2.60 -39.78 17.66
CA PRO A 44 2.33 -38.86 18.74
C PRO A 44 3.34 -37.69 18.60
N TYR A 45 2.83 -36.49 18.42
CA TYR A 45 3.65 -35.27 18.60
C TYR A 45 4.23 -35.39 20.01
N GLY A 46 5.54 -35.52 20.10
CA GLY A 46 6.21 -35.66 21.39
C GLY A 46 5.97 -34.40 22.24
N ILE A 47 5.93 -34.58 23.54
CA ILE A 47 5.80 -33.48 24.53
C ILE A 47 6.81 -32.36 24.22
N THR A 48 7.97 -32.71 23.67
CA THR A 48 9.01 -31.80 23.18
C THR A 48 8.58 -30.88 22.03
N ASP A 49 7.68 -31.30 21.16
CA ASP A 49 7.22 -30.48 20.03
C ASP A 49 6.17 -29.46 20.50
N HIS A 50 5.33 -29.82 21.46
CA HIS A 50 4.40 -28.88 22.09
C HIS A 50 5.09 -27.83 22.96
N GLN A 51 6.17 -28.21 23.65
CA GLN A 51 6.97 -27.26 24.40
C GLN A 51 7.66 -26.26 23.46
N LYS A 52 8.27 -26.71 22.38
CA LYS A 52 8.88 -25.86 21.37
C LYS A 52 7.88 -24.92 20.68
N GLU A 53 6.67 -25.41 20.39
CA GLU A 53 5.62 -24.59 19.80
C GLU A 53 5.09 -23.55 20.80
N ASN A 54 4.87 -23.93 22.06
CA ASN A 54 4.50 -22.99 23.12
C ASN A 54 5.60 -21.95 23.38
N GLU A 55 6.87 -22.34 23.40
CA GLU A 55 7.98 -21.39 23.49
C GLU A 55 8.08 -20.46 22.26
N ARG A 56 7.73 -20.96 21.08
CA ARG A 56 7.65 -20.15 19.86
C ARG A 56 6.52 -19.14 19.94
N LEU A 57 5.34 -19.57 20.39
CA LEU A 57 4.17 -18.71 20.58
C LEU A 57 4.41 -17.69 21.70
N GLN A 58 5.07 -18.09 22.78
CA GLN A 58 5.44 -17.19 23.87
C GLN A 58 6.44 -16.14 23.39
N ARG A 59 7.48 -16.54 22.64
CA ARG A 59 8.42 -15.58 22.01
C ARG A 59 7.73 -14.63 21.03
N GLN A 60 6.72 -15.10 20.30
CA GLN A 60 5.92 -14.25 19.45
C GLN A 60 5.05 -13.27 20.25
N MET A 61 4.46 -13.73 21.36
CA MET A 61 3.70 -12.86 22.27
C MET A 61 4.61 -11.85 22.98
N ASP A 62 5.77 -12.28 23.46
CA ASP A 62 6.74 -11.41 24.13
C ASP A 62 7.28 -10.36 23.15
N ALA A 63 7.55 -10.76 21.88
CA ALA A 63 7.89 -9.83 20.82
C ALA A 63 6.74 -8.85 20.50
N TRP A 64 5.50 -9.30 20.60
CA TRP A 64 4.32 -8.44 20.49
C TRP A 64 4.19 -7.45 21.64
N LEU A 65 4.51 -7.89 22.87
CA LEU A 65 4.49 -7.05 24.08
C LEU A 65 5.66 -6.06 24.10
N ASP A 66 6.83 -6.44 23.61
CA ASP A 66 8.01 -5.56 23.46
C ASP A 66 7.80 -4.45 22.40
N LEU A 67 6.86 -4.63 21.47
CA LEU A 67 6.46 -3.58 20.52
C LEU A 67 5.85 -2.34 21.19
N LYS A 68 5.48 -2.41 22.47
CA LYS A 68 5.01 -1.27 23.25
C LYS A 68 6.13 -0.35 23.75
N LYS A 69 7.40 -0.77 23.65
CA LYS A 69 8.53 0.09 24.01
C LYS A 69 8.92 0.93 22.80
N PRO A 70 8.86 2.27 22.87
CA PRO A 70 9.30 3.09 21.77
C PRO A 70 10.79 2.86 21.52
N ILE A 71 11.14 2.37 20.34
CA ILE A 71 12.52 2.36 19.87
C ILE A 71 12.94 3.84 19.75
N GLN A 72 14.06 4.22 20.35
CA GLN A 72 14.64 5.55 20.10
C GLN A 72 14.95 5.66 18.62
N SER A 73 14.10 6.37 17.90
CA SER A 73 14.13 6.45 16.45
C SER A 73 14.74 7.76 15.97
N HIS A 74 15.25 7.75 14.75
CA HIS A 74 15.58 8.95 14.00
C HIS A 74 14.48 10.00 14.12
N LYS A 75 14.85 11.28 14.18
CA LYS A 75 13.87 12.37 14.21
C LYS A 75 13.04 12.31 12.93
N ILE A 76 11.79 11.87 13.09
CA ILE A 76 10.80 11.92 12.01
C ILE A 76 10.42 13.38 11.83
N PRO A 77 10.37 13.88 10.58
CA PRO A 77 9.85 15.21 10.34
C PRO A 77 8.45 15.35 10.94
N GLU A 78 8.30 16.31 11.81
CA GLU A 78 7.03 16.63 12.46
C GLU A 78 6.45 17.88 11.81
N LEU A 79 5.26 17.75 11.24
CA LEU A 79 4.53 18.89 10.73
C LEU A 79 3.84 19.60 11.88
N LYS A 80 4.23 20.84 12.13
CA LYS A 80 3.44 21.75 12.95
C LYS A 80 2.36 22.37 12.08
N THR A 81 1.28 21.60 11.82
CA THR A 81 0.15 22.11 11.07
C THR A 81 -0.60 23.16 11.87
N SER A 82 -0.94 24.24 11.23
CA SER A 82 -1.83 25.27 11.78
C SER A 82 -3.31 25.00 11.48
N GLY A 83 -3.60 24.02 10.62
CA GLY A 83 -4.96 23.60 10.22
C GLY A 83 -5.59 22.57 11.14
N ASN A 84 -6.89 22.32 10.95
CA ASN A 84 -7.64 21.30 11.68
C ASN A 84 -7.84 20.01 10.88
N ALA A 85 -7.47 20.02 9.58
CA ALA A 85 -7.51 18.88 8.69
C ALA A 85 -6.32 18.93 7.74
N LEU A 86 -5.73 17.76 7.49
CA LEU A 86 -4.61 17.58 6.56
C LEU A 86 -5.03 16.59 5.48
N PRO A 87 -5.35 17.03 4.27
CA PRO A 87 -5.56 16.17 3.13
C PRO A 87 -4.26 15.51 2.69
N ILE A 88 -4.34 14.23 2.34
CA ILE A 88 -3.29 13.44 1.72
C ILE A 88 -3.80 13.01 0.34
N ILE A 89 -3.26 13.60 -0.70
CA ILE A 89 -3.54 13.26 -2.09
C ILE A 89 -2.57 12.15 -2.48
N CYS A 90 -3.07 11.05 -3.02
CA CYS A 90 -2.24 9.93 -3.45
C CYS A 90 -2.21 9.87 -4.97
N TRP A 91 -1.01 10.01 -5.56
CA TRP A 91 -0.74 9.80 -6.97
C TRP A 91 0.31 8.71 -7.13
N SER A 92 -0.05 7.61 -7.77
CA SER A 92 0.86 6.51 -8.09
C SER A 92 0.33 5.69 -9.27
N ASP A 93 1.15 4.85 -9.82
CA ASP A 93 0.74 3.87 -10.82
C ASP A 93 0.08 4.53 -12.04
N TRP A 94 0.69 5.62 -12.51
CA TRP A 94 0.19 6.36 -13.68
C TRP A 94 0.53 5.67 -14.99
N HIS A 95 1.72 5.03 -15.08
CA HIS A 95 2.17 4.29 -16.26
C HIS A 95 1.92 5.06 -17.58
N MET A 96 2.31 6.32 -17.64
CA MET A 96 1.88 7.25 -18.69
C MET A 96 2.35 6.89 -20.12
N ASP A 97 3.32 6.00 -20.25
CA ASP A 97 3.84 5.47 -21.50
C ASP A 97 3.21 4.13 -21.91
N GLU A 98 2.35 3.54 -21.07
CA GLU A 98 1.66 2.28 -21.37
C GLU A 98 0.61 2.44 -22.46
N THR A 99 0.40 1.36 -23.23
CA THR A 99 -0.62 1.31 -24.28
C THR A 99 -1.61 0.18 -24.00
N VAL A 100 -2.87 0.52 -23.79
CA VAL A 100 -4.01 -0.41 -23.77
C VAL A 100 -4.88 -0.12 -24.99
N ARG A 101 -5.08 -1.11 -25.85
CA ARG A 101 -5.87 -0.97 -27.08
C ARG A 101 -7.35 -1.20 -26.80
N LEU A 102 -8.20 -0.45 -27.47
CA LEU A 102 -9.64 -0.70 -27.41
C LEU A 102 -9.94 -2.13 -27.86
N GLY A 103 -10.68 -2.87 -27.04
CA GLY A 103 -10.99 -4.29 -27.30
C GLY A 103 -9.93 -5.29 -26.85
N GLU A 104 -8.83 -4.85 -26.24
CA GLU A 104 -7.82 -5.72 -25.63
C GLU A 104 -8.41 -6.63 -24.55
N VAL A 105 -9.35 -6.09 -23.78
CA VAL A 105 -10.15 -6.86 -22.82
C VAL A 105 -11.58 -6.95 -23.33
N PRO A 106 -12.05 -8.16 -23.76
CA PRO A 106 -13.42 -8.32 -24.24
C PRO A 106 -14.45 -7.89 -23.20
N GLY A 107 -15.41 -7.07 -23.62
CA GLY A 107 -16.45 -6.53 -22.73
C GLY A 107 -16.03 -5.31 -21.90
N CYS A 108 -14.78 -4.85 -22.03
CA CYS A 108 -14.29 -3.65 -21.39
C CYS A 108 -13.91 -2.60 -22.46
N ALA A 109 -14.51 -1.41 -22.37
CA ALA A 109 -14.25 -0.32 -23.29
C ALA A 109 -13.07 0.58 -22.86
N ASN A 110 -12.09 0.04 -22.14
CA ASN A 110 -10.92 0.80 -21.74
C ASN A 110 -9.92 0.98 -22.90
N GLN A 111 -9.34 2.15 -22.97
CA GLN A 111 -8.21 2.50 -23.82
C GLN A 111 -7.24 3.37 -23.04
N TYR A 112 -5.94 3.16 -23.24
CA TYR A 112 -4.90 3.96 -22.63
C TYR A 112 -3.76 4.23 -23.62
N ASN A 113 -3.27 5.44 -23.62
CA ASN A 113 -2.12 5.91 -24.41
C ASN A 113 -1.67 7.25 -23.80
N VAL A 114 -0.58 7.82 -24.33
CA VAL A 114 0.01 9.07 -23.81
C VAL A 114 -1.00 10.23 -23.73
N ASP A 115 -1.87 10.39 -24.74
CA ASP A 115 -2.83 11.49 -24.76
C ASP A 115 -3.94 11.30 -23.71
N ILE A 116 -4.42 10.08 -23.57
CA ILE A 116 -5.39 9.71 -22.54
C ILE A 116 -4.74 9.84 -21.15
N ALA A 117 -3.49 9.41 -21.00
CA ALA A 117 -2.72 9.54 -19.77
C ALA A 117 -2.61 11.01 -19.33
N ARG A 118 -2.25 11.90 -20.23
CA ARG A 118 -2.20 13.35 -19.97
C ARG A 118 -3.56 13.92 -19.58
N LYS A 119 -4.62 13.51 -20.26
CA LYS A 119 -5.99 13.93 -19.94
C LYS A 119 -6.36 13.44 -18.53
N ARG A 120 -6.13 12.17 -18.22
CA ARG A 120 -6.42 11.57 -16.89
C ARG A 120 -5.60 12.22 -15.78
N ALA A 121 -4.31 12.50 -16.00
CA ALA A 121 -3.46 13.21 -15.06
C ALA A 121 -3.99 14.62 -14.76
N LYS A 122 -4.42 15.36 -15.80
CA LYS A 122 -5.05 16.67 -15.65
C LYS A 122 -6.35 16.58 -14.84
N THR A 123 -7.25 15.63 -15.18
CA THR A 123 -8.49 15.40 -14.44
C THR A 123 -8.22 15.04 -13.00
N CYS A 124 -7.19 14.20 -12.75
CA CYS A 124 -6.73 13.84 -11.40
C CYS A 124 -6.32 15.07 -10.58
N ALA A 125 -5.49 15.96 -11.15
CA ALA A 125 -5.06 17.19 -10.48
C ALA A 125 -6.26 18.11 -10.17
N GLN A 126 -7.20 18.25 -11.08
CA GLN A 126 -8.44 19.03 -10.90
C GLN A 126 -9.31 18.43 -9.79
N GLY A 127 -9.53 17.11 -9.82
CA GLY A 127 -10.28 16.39 -8.78
C GLY A 127 -9.61 16.47 -7.41
N SER A 128 -8.28 16.37 -7.36
CA SER A 128 -7.50 16.57 -6.14
C SER A 128 -7.71 17.93 -5.52
N SER A 129 -7.57 18.97 -6.32
CA SER A 129 -7.78 20.36 -5.89
C SER A 129 -9.23 20.62 -5.44
N TYR A 130 -10.20 20.09 -6.18
CA TYR A 130 -11.62 20.18 -5.82
C TYR A 130 -11.91 19.55 -4.47
N LEU A 131 -11.42 18.32 -4.22
CA LEU A 131 -11.63 17.62 -2.95
C LEU A 131 -10.93 18.32 -1.78
N VAL A 132 -9.73 18.87 -1.98
CA VAL A 132 -9.04 19.66 -0.94
C VAL A 132 -9.87 20.86 -0.50
N LYS A 133 -10.46 21.59 -1.46
CA LYS A 133 -11.37 22.71 -1.16
C LYS A 133 -12.64 22.23 -0.40
N HIS A 134 -13.17 21.07 -0.81
CA HIS A 134 -14.35 20.50 -0.18
C HIS A 134 -14.06 20.08 1.27
N VAL A 135 -12.89 19.48 1.52
CA VAL A 135 -12.42 19.19 2.88
C VAL A 135 -12.33 20.47 3.72
N ALA A 136 -11.76 21.53 3.16
CA ALA A 136 -11.64 22.81 3.85
C ALA A 136 -12.99 23.43 4.23
N SER A 137 -14.02 23.23 3.39
CA SER A 137 -15.38 23.73 3.67
C SER A 137 -16.17 22.88 4.65
N SER A 138 -15.87 21.59 4.78
CA SER A 138 -16.70 20.62 5.49
C SER A 138 -16.10 20.08 6.79
N LEU A 139 -14.76 19.87 6.82
CA LEU A 139 -14.07 19.22 7.93
C LEU A 139 -13.22 20.16 8.77
N GLY A 140 -12.99 21.39 8.31
CA GLY A 140 -12.24 22.40 9.04
C GLY A 140 -11.12 23.02 8.22
N ARG A 141 -10.40 23.97 8.81
CA ARG A 141 -9.36 24.75 8.13
C ARG A 141 -8.23 23.85 7.58
N VAL A 142 -7.95 23.97 6.30
CA VAL A 142 -6.85 23.33 5.59
C VAL A 142 -5.83 24.39 5.18
N ASP A 143 -4.71 24.45 5.88
CA ASP A 143 -3.60 25.35 5.52
C ASP A 143 -2.56 24.62 4.65
N GLU A 144 -2.47 23.31 4.79
CA GLU A 144 -1.46 22.48 4.16
C GLU A 144 -2.07 21.19 3.62
N ALA A 145 -1.45 20.61 2.61
CA ALA A 145 -1.80 19.28 2.09
C ALA A 145 -0.54 18.47 1.82
N ILE A 146 -0.63 17.16 1.92
CA ILE A 146 0.39 16.24 1.43
C ILE A 146 -0.02 15.78 0.04
N LEU A 147 0.92 15.81 -0.90
CA LEU A 147 0.86 15.11 -2.16
C LEU A 147 1.87 13.97 -2.10
N TRP A 148 1.41 12.74 -2.03
CA TRP A 148 2.24 11.57 -2.17
C TRP A 148 2.33 11.14 -3.63
N ILE A 149 3.56 11.10 -4.16
CA ILE A 149 3.88 10.55 -5.47
C ILE A 149 4.51 9.18 -5.23
N GLY A 150 3.73 8.12 -5.46
CA GLY A 150 3.99 6.79 -4.95
C GLY A 150 4.77 5.85 -5.87
N GLY A 151 5.30 6.36 -6.99
CA GLY A 151 6.05 5.56 -7.96
C GLY A 151 5.19 4.96 -9.07
N ASP A 152 5.87 4.26 -9.99
CA ASP A 152 5.31 3.70 -11.22
C ASP A 152 4.53 4.72 -12.04
N MET A 153 5.12 5.93 -12.15
CA MET A 153 4.58 7.02 -12.96
C MET A 153 4.74 6.75 -14.46
N PHE A 154 5.65 5.85 -14.83
CA PHE A 154 5.81 5.29 -16.17
C PHE A 154 6.20 3.80 -16.08
N SER A 155 5.89 3.02 -17.14
CA SER A 155 6.03 1.55 -17.14
C SER A 155 7.46 1.08 -17.32
N GLY A 156 8.32 1.88 -17.93
CA GLY A 156 9.70 1.48 -18.19
C GLY A 156 9.82 0.23 -19.10
N HIS A 157 10.98 -0.40 -19.07
CA HIS A 157 11.27 -1.60 -19.88
C HIS A 157 11.77 -2.76 -19.02
N ILE A 158 11.11 -2.97 -17.87
CA ILE A 158 11.52 -4.05 -16.94
C ILE A 158 11.03 -5.44 -17.35
N HIS A 159 10.08 -5.50 -18.28
CA HIS A 159 9.58 -6.69 -18.95
C HIS A 159 9.72 -6.53 -20.46
N GLU A 160 9.97 -7.62 -21.17
CA GLU A 160 10.12 -7.62 -22.63
C GLU A 160 8.88 -7.07 -23.33
N GLU A 161 7.70 -7.50 -22.91
CA GLU A 161 6.41 -7.04 -23.45
C GLU A 161 6.23 -5.51 -23.32
N LEU A 162 6.64 -4.92 -22.20
CA LEU A 162 6.57 -3.46 -22.02
C LEU A 162 7.56 -2.73 -22.95
N ALA A 163 8.72 -3.31 -23.23
CA ALA A 163 9.67 -2.73 -24.17
C ALA A 163 9.12 -2.71 -25.61
N GLU A 164 8.23 -3.66 -25.95
CA GLU A 164 7.59 -3.76 -27.27
C GLU A 164 6.34 -2.88 -27.39
N THR A 165 5.60 -2.69 -26.29
CA THR A 165 4.24 -2.10 -26.32
C THR A 165 4.18 -0.67 -25.81
N ASN A 166 5.14 -0.21 -25.01
CA ASN A 166 5.18 1.15 -24.50
C ASN A 166 5.40 2.18 -25.63
N ALA A 167 4.82 3.36 -25.46
CA ALA A 167 4.85 4.43 -26.45
C ALA A 167 6.25 4.98 -26.75
N CYS A 168 7.20 4.85 -25.81
CA CYS A 168 8.56 5.35 -25.96
C CYS A 168 9.54 4.77 -24.92
N SER A 169 10.82 5.12 -25.05
CA SER A 169 11.85 4.72 -24.06
C SER A 169 11.60 5.33 -22.68
N PRO A 170 12.04 4.66 -21.59
CA PRO A 170 11.85 5.13 -20.21
C PRO A 170 12.38 6.55 -19.96
N ILE A 171 13.53 6.91 -20.51
CA ILE A 171 14.10 8.26 -20.40
C ILE A 171 13.18 9.29 -21.06
N LYS A 172 12.67 8.98 -22.26
CA LYS A 172 11.74 9.88 -22.95
C LYS A 172 10.43 9.99 -22.19
N ALA A 173 9.88 8.89 -21.67
CA ALA A 173 8.68 8.90 -20.84
C ALA A 173 8.87 9.80 -19.60
N ALA A 174 9.95 9.63 -18.86
CA ALA A 174 10.25 10.43 -17.67
C ALA A 174 10.31 11.94 -17.98
N VAL A 175 11.10 12.33 -19.01
CA VAL A 175 11.42 13.74 -19.26
C VAL A 175 10.33 14.47 -20.06
N THR A 176 9.69 13.81 -21.05
CA THR A 176 8.79 14.49 -22.00
C THR A 176 7.31 14.23 -21.76
N ILE A 177 6.98 13.26 -20.87
CA ILE A 177 5.59 12.90 -20.59
C ILE A 177 5.28 13.11 -19.12
N VAL A 178 5.95 12.41 -18.22
CA VAL A 178 5.63 12.37 -16.80
C VAL A 178 6.05 13.66 -16.08
N GLN A 179 7.30 14.09 -16.25
CA GLN A 179 7.79 15.29 -15.57
C GLN A 179 6.94 16.54 -15.86
N PRO A 180 6.58 16.86 -17.12
CA PRO A 180 5.66 17.96 -17.39
C PRO A 180 4.28 17.79 -16.77
N ALA A 181 3.70 16.57 -16.82
CA ALA A 181 2.39 16.31 -16.23
C ALA A 181 2.39 16.49 -14.70
N LEU A 182 3.46 16.08 -14.01
CA LEU A 182 3.63 16.29 -12.56
C LEU A 182 3.82 17.76 -12.23
N VAL A 183 4.64 18.49 -13.00
CA VAL A 183 4.85 19.93 -12.81
C VAL A 183 3.53 20.69 -12.98
N ASP A 184 2.79 20.42 -14.06
CA ASP A 184 1.47 21.03 -14.32
C ASP A 184 0.47 20.71 -13.20
N GLY A 185 0.43 19.44 -12.76
CA GLY A 185 -0.47 19.00 -11.70
C GLY A 185 -0.17 19.64 -10.34
N ILE A 186 1.12 19.70 -9.95
CA ILE A 186 1.57 20.37 -8.72
C ILE A 186 1.24 21.85 -8.77
N THR A 187 1.55 22.51 -9.89
CA THR A 187 1.23 23.94 -10.10
C THR A 187 -0.28 24.17 -9.99
N HIS A 188 -1.09 23.31 -10.63
CA HIS A 188 -2.55 23.42 -10.55
C HIS A 188 -3.05 23.33 -9.09
N ILE A 189 -2.53 22.41 -8.28
CA ILE A 189 -2.92 22.28 -6.86
C ILE A 189 -2.52 23.55 -6.11
N LEU A 190 -1.27 24.02 -6.27
CA LEU A 190 -0.77 25.23 -5.60
C LEU A 190 -1.61 26.47 -5.89
N ASP A 191 -2.07 26.58 -7.13
CA ASP A 191 -2.80 27.78 -7.59
C ASP A 191 -4.30 27.71 -7.30
N THR A 192 -4.85 26.49 -7.15
CA THR A 192 -6.32 26.35 -7.07
C THR A 192 -6.83 25.72 -5.79
N ALA A 193 -6.04 24.97 -5.03
CA ALA A 193 -6.55 24.28 -3.82
C ALA A 193 -6.76 25.21 -2.62
N ASN A 194 -6.34 26.47 -2.69
CA ASN A 194 -6.42 27.45 -1.61
C ASN A 194 -5.69 27.00 -0.32
N ILE A 195 -4.52 26.41 -0.48
CA ILE A 195 -3.63 25.99 0.60
C ILE A 195 -2.41 26.92 0.65
N LYS A 196 -1.78 27.01 1.82
CA LYS A 196 -0.55 27.82 2.00
C LYS A 196 0.69 27.04 1.65
N LYS A 197 0.64 25.69 1.82
CA LYS A 197 1.79 24.82 1.62
C LYS A 197 1.38 23.45 1.10
N LEU A 198 2.13 22.96 0.13
CA LEU A 198 2.04 21.59 -0.39
C LEU A 198 3.31 20.83 -0.01
N ILE A 199 3.18 19.74 0.70
CA ILE A 199 4.25 18.83 1.07
C ILE A 199 4.22 17.67 0.08
N VAL A 200 5.25 17.58 -0.76
CA VAL A 200 5.36 16.54 -1.79
C VAL A 200 6.28 15.44 -1.28
N ILE A 201 5.71 14.26 -1.02
CA ILE A 201 6.45 13.07 -0.60
C ILE A 201 6.56 12.13 -1.80
N CYS A 202 7.79 11.76 -2.18
CA CYS A 202 8.05 10.93 -3.34
C CYS A 202 8.68 9.61 -2.93
N ASN A 203 8.03 8.50 -3.29
CA ASN A 203 8.61 7.16 -3.34
C ASN A 203 8.78 6.77 -4.81
N TYR A 204 9.87 6.10 -5.14
CA TYR A 204 10.08 5.54 -6.47
C TYR A 204 9.44 4.15 -6.57
N GLY A 205 8.98 3.79 -7.75
CA GLY A 205 8.40 2.48 -8.03
C GLY A 205 9.43 1.46 -8.54
N ASN A 206 8.96 0.26 -8.82
CA ASN A 206 9.82 -0.80 -9.34
C ASN A 206 9.96 -0.76 -10.87
N HIS A 207 9.07 -0.10 -11.60
CA HIS A 207 9.08 -0.01 -13.06
C HIS A 207 10.17 0.92 -13.60
N SER A 208 10.53 1.94 -12.85
CA SER A 208 11.51 2.96 -13.25
C SER A 208 12.98 2.59 -12.98
N ARG A 209 13.24 1.35 -12.49
CA ARG A 209 14.61 0.87 -12.24
C ARG A 209 15.37 0.64 -13.55
N ILE A 210 16.68 0.93 -13.52
CA ILE A 210 17.60 0.67 -14.64
C ILE A 210 18.39 -0.64 -14.48
N THR A 211 18.06 -1.45 -13.46
CA THR A 211 18.71 -2.73 -13.17
C THR A 211 17.78 -3.90 -13.48
N PRO A 212 18.32 -5.07 -13.93
CA PRO A 212 17.48 -6.23 -14.22
C PRO A 212 16.69 -6.75 -13.00
N ARG A 213 17.24 -6.55 -11.80
CA ARG A 213 16.62 -6.99 -10.53
C ARG A 213 16.49 -5.81 -9.57
N ILE A 214 15.48 -5.85 -8.72
CA ILE A 214 15.26 -4.88 -7.64
C ILE A 214 16.49 -4.77 -6.75
N ARG A 215 16.85 -3.56 -6.36
CA ARG A 215 17.93 -3.23 -5.42
C ARG A 215 17.30 -2.71 -4.12
N HIS A 216 17.64 -3.33 -3.00
CA HIS A 216 17.07 -2.95 -1.71
C HIS A 216 17.85 -1.85 -0.98
N LYS A 217 19.18 -1.82 -1.14
CA LYS A 217 20.06 -0.84 -0.45
C LYS A 217 20.32 0.40 -1.28
N THR A 218 20.42 0.24 -2.58
CA THR A 218 20.82 1.29 -3.55
C THR A 218 19.73 1.48 -4.60
N GLY A 219 18.46 1.26 -4.24
CA GLY A 219 17.34 1.33 -5.18
C GLY A 219 17.21 2.71 -5.81
N HIS A 220 17.29 3.77 -5.01
CA HIS A 220 17.22 5.16 -5.44
C HIS A 220 18.33 5.55 -6.43
N ASP A 221 19.58 5.10 -6.22
CA ASP A 221 20.71 5.38 -7.13
C ASP A 221 20.53 4.76 -8.54
N HIS A 222 19.62 3.82 -8.68
CA HIS A 222 19.39 3.05 -9.89
C HIS A 222 17.95 3.17 -10.39
N ASN A 223 17.33 4.35 -10.17
CA ASN A 223 15.95 4.58 -10.46
C ASN A 223 15.72 5.93 -11.15
N LEU A 224 15.11 5.92 -12.33
CA LEU A 224 14.88 7.12 -13.12
C LEU A 224 13.82 8.05 -12.51
N GLU A 225 12.85 7.51 -11.76
CA GLU A 225 11.88 8.36 -11.03
C GLU A 225 12.56 9.16 -9.94
N TRP A 226 13.47 8.54 -9.17
CA TRP A 226 14.21 9.29 -8.17
C TRP A 226 14.97 10.48 -8.78
N LEU A 227 15.63 10.27 -9.92
CA LEU A 227 16.30 11.34 -10.67
C LEU A 227 15.29 12.40 -11.15
N MET A 228 14.17 11.98 -11.72
CA MET A 228 13.10 12.87 -12.18
C MET A 228 12.54 13.70 -11.03
N TYR A 229 12.30 13.12 -9.86
CA TYR A 229 11.82 13.85 -8.68
C TYR A 229 12.83 14.89 -8.19
N GLN A 230 14.14 14.63 -8.26
CA GLN A 230 15.17 15.61 -7.97
C GLN A 230 15.10 16.81 -8.95
N SER A 231 14.86 16.53 -10.23
CA SER A 231 14.67 17.57 -11.27
C SER A 231 13.42 18.41 -11.00
N ILE A 232 12.29 17.78 -10.63
CA ILE A 232 11.05 18.50 -10.27
C ILE A 232 11.26 19.34 -9.02
N ARG A 233 11.93 18.83 -8.00
CA ARG A 233 12.31 19.61 -6.79
C ARG A 233 13.12 20.84 -7.16
N GLN A 234 14.08 20.71 -8.08
CA GLN A 234 14.89 21.82 -8.54
C GLN A 234 14.04 22.86 -9.29
N TYR A 235 13.08 22.42 -10.10
CA TYR A 235 12.16 23.32 -10.80
C TYR A 235 11.37 24.22 -9.81
N PHE A 236 10.87 23.63 -8.72
CA PHE A 236 10.14 24.36 -7.69
C PHE A 236 11.01 25.01 -6.60
N SER A 237 12.33 25.04 -6.73
CA SER A 237 13.25 25.50 -5.67
C SER A 237 13.01 26.93 -5.20
N ALA A 238 12.46 27.80 -6.05
CA ALA A 238 12.12 29.17 -5.72
C ALA A 238 10.69 29.35 -5.13
N ASP A 239 9.82 28.38 -5.26
CA ASP A 239 8.44 28.44 -4.75
C ASP A 239 8.38 27.98 -3.29
N LYS A 240 8.22 28.91 -2.37
CA LYS A 240 8.16 28.65 -0.93
C LYS A 240 6.88 27.92 -0.49
N ARG A 241 5.89 27.80 -1.38
CA ARG A 241 4.64 27.09 -1.09
C ARG A 241 4.79 25.56 -1.18
N VAL A 242 5.90 25.05 -1.74
CA VAL A 242 6.11 23.61 -1.90
C VAL A 242 7.37 23.14 -1.22
N GLU A 243 7.27 21.98 -0.55
CA GLU A 243 8.38 21.30 0.10
C GLU A 243 8.46 19.86 -0.37
N PHE A 244 9.64 19.43 -0.86
CA PHE A 244 9.86 18.08 -1.36
C PHE A 244 10.60 17.20 -0.37
N HIS A 245 10.07 15.99 -0.16
CA HIS A 245 10.68 14.90 0.57
C HIS A 245 10.80 13.69 -0.37
N ILE A 246 12.00 13.45 -0.87
CA ILE A 246 12.27 12.37 -1.82
C ILE A 246 12.95 11.23 -1.08
N ALA A 247 12.29 10.07 -1.02
CA ALA A 247 12.77 8.91 -0.28
C ALA A 247 14.03 8.32 -0.93
N GLU A 248 15.05 8.05 -0.10
CA GLU A 248 16.21 7.23 -0.45
C GLU A 248 16.03 5.80 0.06
N ALA A 249 15.32 5.64 1.17
CA ALA A 249 14.93 4.34 1.72
C ALA A 249 13.59 3.87 1.13
N TYR A 250 13.30 2.59 1.29
CA TYR A 250 12.04 2.00 0.85
C TYR A 250 10.82 2.65 1.49
N HIS A 251 10.88 2.92 2.80
CA HIS A 251 9.84 3.61 3.54
C HIS A 251 10.20 5.06 3.78
N TYR A 252 9.21 5.94 3.62
CA TYR A 252 9.27 7.30 4.11
C TYR A 252 8.27 7.48 5.24
N TYR A 253 8.71 8.01 6.39
CA TYR A 253 7.86 8.29 7.54
C TYR A 253 7.59 9.77 7.66
N TYR A 254 6.35 10.10 7.97
CA TYR A 254 5.94 11.48 8.20
C TYR A 254 4.97 11.54 9.37
N ARG A 255 5.12 12.53 10.25
CA ARG A 255 4.23 12.72 11.38
C ARG A 255 3.29 13.88 11.12
N ALA A 256 2.00 13.60 11.03
CA ALA A 256 0.93 14.55 10.87
C ALA A 256 0.15 14.67 12.18
N PHE A 257 0.28 15.79 12.88
CA PHE A 257 -0.24 15.96 14.25
C PHE A 257 0.36 14.89 15.21
N ASP A 258 -0.51 14.10 15.84
CA ASP A 258 -0.17 12.95 16.69
C ASP A 258 -0.13 11.62 15.92
N PHE A 259 -0.29 11.65 14.58
CA PHE A 259 -0.51 10.49 13.73
C PHE A 259 0.71 10.19 12.86
N SER A 260 1.25 8.97 12.93
CA SER A 260 2.41 8.54 12.17
C SER A 260 1.99 7.90 10.84
N LEU A 261 2.49 8.43 9.74
CA LEU A 261 2.25 7.96 8.38
C LEU A 261 3.49 7.25 7.85
N ARG A 262 3.32 6.15 7.13
CA ARG A 262 4.38 5.45 6.38
C ARG A 262 3.98 5.34 4.92
N PHE A 263 4.87 5.80 4.06
CA PHE A 263 4.72 5.78 2.62
C PHE A 263 5.73 4.82 2.00
N SER A 264 5.27 4.02 1.04
CA SER A 264 6.13 3.17 0.22
C SER A 264 5.40 2.81 -1.07
N HIS A 265 6.14 2.41 -2.12
CA HIS A 265 5.46 1.99 -3.36
C HIS A 265 4.59 0.74 -3.15
N GLY A 266 5.06 -0.28 -2.45
CA GLY A 266 4.29 -1.50 -2.17
C GLY A 266 4.86 -2.78 -2.80
N ASP A 267 5.81 -2.69 -3.69
CA ASP A 267 6.41 -3.79 -4.48
C ASP A 267 7.13 -4.87 -3.64
N ASN A 268 7.47 -4.57 -2.38
CA ASN A 268 8.00 -5.56 -1.44
C ASN A 268 6.91 -6.46 -0.79
N ILE A 269 5.65 -6.21 -1.08
CA ILE A 269 4.53 -7.03 -0.60
C ILE A 269 4.22 -8.06 -1.68
N SER A 270 4.72 -9.28 -1.52
CA SER A 270 4.47 -10.36 -2.48
C SER A 270 3.02 -10.84 -2.37
N TYR A 271 2.29 -10.79 -3.50
CA TYR A 271 0.95 -11.32 -3.64
C TYR A 271 0.86 -12.19 -4.89
N GLY A 272 0.66 -13.49 -4.71
CA GLY A 272 0.54 -14.49 -5.79
C GLY A 272 -0.90 -14.96 -6.05
N GLY A 273 -1.91 -14.21 -5.60
CA GLY A 273 -3.31 -14.64 -5.59
C GLY A 273 -3.64 -15.42 -4.31
N GLY A 274 -4.92 -15.56 -4.00
CA GLY A 274 -5.39 -16.32 -2.86
C GLY A 274 -6.50 -15.64 -2.07
N VAL A 275 -7.02 -16.37 -1.08
CA VAL A 275 -8.10 -15.88 -0.20
C VAL A 275 -7.66 -14.63 0.54
N GLY A 276 -8.52 -13.60 0.54
CA GLY A 276 -8.26 -12.33 1.21
C GLY A 276 -7.51 -11.30 0.37
N GLY A 277 -7.18 -11.61 -0.90
CA GLY A 277 -6.52 -10.67 -1.80
C GLY A 277 -5.23 -10.12 -1.20
N ILE A 278 -4.93 -8.85 -1.49
CA ILE A 278 -3.77 -8.14 -0.95
C ILE A 278 -3.83 -7.91 0.57
N ALA A 279 -5.02 -7.94 1.19
CA ALA A 279 -5.18 -7.58 2.61
C ALA A 279 -4.27 -8.43 3.53
N ILE A 280 -4.27 -9.75 3.36
CA ILE A 280 -3.48 -10.65 4.22
C ILE A 280 -1.97 -10.42 4.06
N PRO A 281 -1.37 -10.43 2.84
CA PRO A 281 0.05 -10.16 2.67
C PRO A 281 0.46 -8.78 3.18
N ALA A 282 -0.33 -7.75 2.90
CA ALA A 282 -0.05 -6.38 3.34
C ALA A 282 -0.08 -6.25 4.87
N MET A 283 -1.10 -6.81 5.54
CA MET A 283 -1.16 -6.79 7.01
C MET A 283 0.00 -7.55 7.66
N LYS A 284 0.46 -8.66 7.05
CA LYS A 284 1.65 -9.37 7.52
C LYS A 284 2.92 -8.52 7.37
N ALA A 285 3.09 -7.84 6.25
CA ALA A 285 4.23 -6.96 6.02
C ALA A 285 4.23 -5.79 7.02
N ILE A 286 3.09 -5.10 7.17
CA ILE A 286 2.89 -4.01 8.12
C ILE A 286 3.21 -4.44 9.56
N ALA A 287 2.74 -5.62 9.97
CA ALA A 287 3.02 -6.17 11.29
C ALA A 287 4.53 -6.38 11.53
N GLN A 288 5.30 -6.77 10.50
CA GLN A 288 6.76 -6.88 10.61
C GLN A 288 7.44 -5.51 10.63
N TRP A 289 7.03 -4.59 9.75
CA TRP A 289 7.59 -3.23 9.69
C TRP A 289 7.34 -2.46 10.98
N ASN A 290 6.17 -2.64 11.60
CA ASN A 290 5.81 -2.01 12.87
C ASN A 290 6.67 -2.46 14.06
N LYS A 291 7.41 -3.56 13.94
CA LYS A 291 8.43 -3.97 14.95
C LYS A 291 9.66 -3.07 14.95
N ILE A 292 9.95 -2.43 13.82
CA ILE A 292 11.08 -1.50 13.68
C ILE A 292 10.62 -0.10 14.03
N HIS A 293 9.58 0.38 13.34
CA HIS A 293 8.98 1.67 13.56
C HIS A 293 7.48 1.62 13.25
N ARG A 294 6.65 1.91 14.25
CA ARG A 294 5.19 1.85 14.12
C ARG A 294 4.68 3.03 13.31
N ALA A 295 3.82 2.74 12.34
CA ALA A 295 2.94 3.70 11.70
C ALA A 295 1.47 3.45 12.08
N ASP A 296 0.69 4.50 12.12
CA ASP A 296 -0.76 4.43 12.35
C ASP A 296 -1.53 4.25 11.04
N LEU A 297 -0.94 4.71 9.92
CA LEU A 297 -1.46 4.54 8.57
C LEU A 297 -0.33 4.25 7.59
N ASP A 298 -0.47 3.18 6.84
CA ASP A 298 0.34 2.84 5.69
C ASP A 298 -0.33 3.31 4.40
N ILE A 299 0.46 3.87 3.47
CA ILE A 299 -0.01 4.33 2.17
C ILE A 299 0.87 3.70 1.11
N ILE A 300 0.28 2.91 0.22
CA ILE A 300 0.96 2.15 -0.83
C ILE A 300 0.26 2.28 -2.19
N GLY A 301 0.96 1.95 -3.27
CA GLY A 301 0.46 1.78 -4.64
C GLY A 301 0.65 0.35 -5.13
N HIS A 302 1.25 0.20 -6.33
CA HIS A 302 1.73 -1.04 -6.94
C HIS A 302 0.65 -2.03 -7.41
N PHE A 303 -0.44 -2.14 -6.69
CA PHE A 303 -1.46 -3.17 -6.96
C PHE A 303 -2.55 -2.72 -7.93
N HIS A 304 -2.52 -1.46 -8.36
CA HIS A 304 -3.48 -0.84 -9.27
C HIS A 304 -4.94 -0.96 -8.81
N GLN A 305 -5.17 -1.27 -7.55
CA GLN A 305 -6.49 -1.45 -6.96
C GLN A 305 -6.66 -0.56 -5.74
N ARG A 306 -7.60 0.37 -5.81
CA ARG A 306 -7.93 1.22 -4.67
C ARG A 306 -8.55 0.38 -3.56
N ARG A 307 -7.93 0.36 -2.38
CA ARG A 307 -8.45 -0.29 -1.17
C ARG A 307 -8.20 0.58 0.05
N ASP A 308 -9.13 0.53 0.98
CA ASP A 308 -9.00 1.13 2.30
C ASP A 308 -9.32 0.09 3.37
N PHE A 309 -8.32 -0.29 4.14
CA PHE A 309 -8.41 -1.29 5.21
C PHE A 309 -8.35 -0.65 6.61
N GLY A 310 -8.64 0.65 6.72
CA GLY A 310 -8.56 1.39 7.96
C GLY A 310 -7.15 1.93 8.23
N ASN A 311 -6.20 1.08 8.55
CA ASN A 311 -4.79 1.42 8.79
C ASN A 311 -3.88 1.25 7.56
N LEU A 312 -4.43 0.88 6.42
CA LEU A 312 -3.73 0.77 5.14
C LEU A 312 -4.60 1.36 4.03
N ILE A 313 -4.01 2.22 3.24
CA ILE A 313 -4.53 2.69 1.96
C ILE A 313 -3.68 2.10 0.85
N CYS A 314 -4.32 1.44 -0.11
CA CYS A 314 -3.73 1.08 -1.39
C CYS A 314 -4.35 1.97 -2.47
N ASN A 315 -3.52 2.69 -3.23
CA ASN A 315 -3.96 3.61 -4.25
C ASN A 315 -4.35 2.88 -5.55
N GLY A 316 -5.19 3.50 -6.36
CA GLY A 316 -5.56 3.02 -7.69
C GLY A 316 -4.55 3.38 -8.78
N SER A 317 -4.93 3.17 -10.05
CA SER A 317 -4.10 3.47 -11.22
C SER A 317 -4.83 4.38 -12.21
N LEU A 318 -4.08 5.07 -13.07
CA LEU A 318 -4.65 5.81 -14.23
C LEU A 318 -4.92 4.91 -15.44
N VAL A 319 -4.30 3.73 -15.50
CA VAL A 319 -4.39 2.83 -16.67
C VAL A 319 -5.81 2.30 -16.86
N GLY A 320 -6.48 1.91 -15.77
CA GLY A 320 -7.75 1.18 -15.83
C GLY A 320 -7.53 -0.29 -16.19
N MET A 321 -8.58 -0.94 -16.71
CA MET A 321 -8.56 -2.37 -17.01
C MET A 321 -7.79 -2.65 -18.30
N GLY A 322 -6.73 -3.44 -18.23
CA GLY A 322 -5.93 -3.92 -19.35
C GLY A 322 -5.71 -5.43 -19.27
N ALA A 323 -4.99 -6.02 -20.22
CA ALA A 323 -4.70 -7.46 -20.25
C ALA A 323 -3.95 -7.91 -19.00
N TYR A 324 -3.01 -7.11 -18.50
CA TYR A 324 -2.30 -7.40 -17.25
C TYR A 324 -3.25 -7.48 -16.05
N ALA A 325 -4.20 -6.57 -15.92
CA ALA A 325 -5.19 -6.59 -14.84
C ALA A 325 -6.02 -7.90 -14.86
N VAL A 326 -6.39 -8.38 -16.05
CA VAL A 326 -7.06 -9.68 -16.22
C VAL A 326 -6.14 -10.82 -15.80
N ALA A 327 -4.87 -10.80 -16.20
CA ALA A 327 -3.89 -11.85 -15.90
C ALA A 327 -3.69 -12.02 -14.37
N ILE A 328 -3.62 -10.92 -13.63
CA ILE A 328 -3.50 -10.93 -12.15
C ILE A 328 -4.84 -11.09 -11.42
N LYS A 329 -5.94 -11.21 -12.15
CA LYS A 329 -7.30 -11.34 -11.60
C LYS A 329 -7.70 -10.14 -10.73
N ALA A 330 -7.32 -8.95 -11.17
CA ALA A 330 -7.72 -7.70 -10.54
C ALA A 330 -9.25 -7.51 -10.65
N ASP A 331 -9.85 -6.91 -9.63
CA ASP A 331 -11.23 -6.45 -9.74
C ASP A 331 -11.34 -5.33 -10.78
N TYR A 332 -12.50 -5.20 -11.39
CA TYR A 332 -12.75 -4.08 -12.27
C TYR A 332 -12.75 -2.77 -11.48
N GLU A 333 -11.88 -1.86 -11.87
CA GLU A 333 -11.86 -0.49 -11.37
C GLU A 333 -11.80 0.52 -12.50
N ARG A 334 -12.50 1.64 -12.32
CA ARG A 334 -12.33 2.83 -13.15
C ARG A 334 -10.97 3.46 -12.84
N PRO A 335 -10.36 4.16 -13.81
CA PRO A 335 -9.16 4.96 -13.54
C PRO A 335 -9.39 5.95 -12.40
N GLN A 336 -8.67 5.76 -11.30
CA GLN A 336 -8.88 6.52 -10.09
C GLN A 336 -7.62 6.61 -9.24
N GLN A 337 -7.58 7.66 -8.45
CA GLN A 337 -6.60 7.89 -7.39
C GLN A 337 -7.35 8.13 -6.07
N GLN A 338 -6.65 8.43 -5.00
CA GLN A 338 -7.28 8.53 -3.69
C GLN A 338 -6.87 9.80 -2.95
N LEU A 339 -7.79 10.29 -2.12
CA LEU A 339 -7.52 11.31 -1.10
C LEU A 339 -7.94 10.76 0.26
N ALA A 340 -7.09 10.96 1.27
CA ALA A 340 -7.43 10.73 2.66
C ALA A 340 -7.31 12.02 3.48
N VAL A 341 -7.96 12.10 4.63
CA VAL A 341 -7.86 13.26 5.52
C VAL A 341 -7.50 12.80 6.92
N ILE A 342 -6.48 13.43 7.48
CA ILE A 342 -6.07 13.28 8.88
C ILE A 342 -6.55 14.49 9.68
N GLN A 343 -7.15 14.24 10.84
CA GLN A 343 -7.52 15.27 11.80
C GLN A 343 -6.86 15.02 13.16
N PRO A 344 -6.49 16.08 13.92
CA PRO A 344 -5.86 15.92 15.23
C PRO A 344 -6.79 15.12 16.18
N ASN A 345 -6.20 14.23 16.97
CA ASN A 345 -6.88 13.38 17.95
C ASN A 345 -7.95 12.41 17.38
N LYS A 346 -8.14 12.38 16.06
CA LYS A 346 -9.12 11.51 15.38
C LYS A 346 -8.46 10.54 14.39
N GLY A 347 -7.24 10.85 13.92
CA GLY A 347 -6.57 10.10 12.87
C GLY A 347 -7.23 10.27 11.50
N LYS A 348 -7.28 9.21 10.72
CA LYS A 348 -7.92 9.22 9.39
C LYS A 348 -9.44 9.30 9.53
N THR A 349 -10.04 10.39 9.05
CA THR A 349 -11.48 10.68 9.18
C THR A 349 -12.26 10.64 7.87
N LEU A 350 -11.56 10.66 6.73
CA LEU A 350 -12.17 10.58 5.40
C LEU A 350 -11.24 9.83 4.45
N SER A 351 -11.83 9.10 3.53
CA SER A 351 -11.19 8.51 2.37
C SER A 351 -12.13 8.67 1.18
N ALA A 352 -11.64 9.22 0.07
CA ALA A 352 -12.42 9.53 -1.11
C ALA A 352 -11.68 9.15 -2.39
N GLU A 353 -12.43 8.76 -3.40
CA GLU A 353 -11.94 8.50 -4.74
C GLU A 353 -11.77 9.80 -5.52
N ILE A 354 -10.69 9.86 -6.33
CA ILE A 354 -10.47 10.87 -7.35
C ILE A 354 -10.60 10.17 -8.70
N PHE A 355 -11.79 10.22 -9.31
CA PHE A 355 -11.99 9.68 -10.64
C PHE A 355 -11.23 10.51 -11.66
N CYS A 356 -10.52 9.83 -12.59
CA CYS A 356 -9.56 10.43 -13.50
C CYS A 356 -10.01 10.43 -14.97
N GLU A 357 -11.23 10.04 -15.28
CA GLU A 357 -11.80 10.00 -16.63
C GLU A 357 -12.93 11.03 -16.84
#